data_4653a4402886004485d553bae485b073
#
_entry.id   4653a4402886004485d553bae485b073
#
_cell.length_a   1.000
_cell.length_b   1.000
_cell.length_c   1.000
_cell.angle_alpha   90.00
_cell.angle_beta   90.00
_cell.angle_gamma   90.00
#
_symmetry.space_group_name_H-M   'P 1'
#
loop_
_entity.id
_entity.type
_entity.pdbx_description
1 polymer ?
#
loop_
_entity_poly.entity_id
_entity_poly.type
_entity_poly.pdbx_seq_one_letter_code
_entity_poly.pdbx_strand_id
1 'polypeptide(L)'
;MVTLKALLIGDVKNYGLQNATDKLNLPWNSAIFKVAQNGEIFANELGFEGDNVADTKHHGGPEKAVFANSFTNYAEWEKFLGLKNMAYGAMGENLCVDGLDESCVYVGDIHKVGSLVLQVSQPRKPCFKLSKRWGNENMATHIFETGLTGWYYRVLTPGSCKAGDVIEVIESDPVHMSILEINRLFYAPSENLNLLEKFNALTTLTNGWHDDMKRRIEGIYSTEFMRTL
;
A
#
# COMPACT_ATOMS: atom_id res chain seq x y z
N MET A 1 -3.72 21.52 0.79
CA MET A 1 -3.34 21.06 2.16
C MET A 1 -3.48 19.55 2.16
N VAL A 2 -2.46 18.83 2.59
CA VAL A 2 -2.51 17.37 2.66
C VAL A 2 -3.15 16.95 3.99
N THR A 3 -4.13 16.06 3.94
CA THR A 3 -4.90 15.67 5.14
C THR A 3 -5.16 14.18 5.20
N LEU A 4 -5.24 13.66 6.42
CA LEU A 4 -5.68 12.30 6.69
C LEU A 4 -7.21 12.24 6.68
N LYS A 5 -7.81 11.70 5.62
CA LYS A 5 -9.27 11.55 5.50
C LYS A 5 -9.85 10.54 6.47
N ALA A 6 -9.16 9.42 6.64
CA ALA A 6 -9.56 8.36 7.54
C ALA A 6 -8.34 7.62 8.09
N LEU A 7 -8.39 7.29 9.37
CA LEU A 7 -7.53 6.33 10.04
C LEU A 7 -8.30 5.02 10.21
N LEU A 8 -7.71 3.90 9.80
CA LEU A 8 -8.40 2.61 9.78
C LEU A 8 -7.55 1.51 10.39
N ILE A 9 -8.18 0.66 11.19
CA ILE A 9 -7.57 -0.54 11.76
C ILE A 9 -8.45 -1.75 11.47
N GLY A 10 -7.86 -2.93 11.43
CA GLY A 10 -8.57 -4.17 11.12
C GLY A 10 -8.06 -5.35 11.90
N ASP A 11 -9.00 -6.24 12.21
CA ASP A 11 -8.71 -7.51 12.87
C ASP A 11 -8.72 -8.67 11.88
N VAL A 12 -7.95 -9.72 12.17
CA VAL A 12 -7.89 -10.91 11.33
C VAL A 12 -9.21 -11.69 11.44
N LYS A 13 -9.85 -11.89 10.29
CA LYS A 13 -11.08 -12.67 10.18
C LYS A 13 -10.97 -13.71 9.08
N ASN A 14 -11.79 -14.75 9.18
CA ASN A 14 -11.94 -15.77 8.15
C ASN A 14 -13.11 -15.40 7.24
N TYR A 15 -12.88 -15.56 5.94
CA TYR A 15 -13.83 -15.26 4.87
C TYR A 15 -13.93 -16.45 3.91
N GLY A 16 -14.91 -16.38 3.02
CA GLY A 16 -15.16 -17.41 2.02
C GLY A 16 -16.04 -18.56 2.54
N LEU A 17 -16.27 -19.53 1.66
CA LEU A 17 -17.16 -20.67 1.93
C LEU A 17 -16.41 -21.98 1.74
N GLN A 18 -16.54 -22.92 2.69
CA GLN A 18 -15.85 -24.22 2.69
C GLN A 18 -16.08 -25.06 1.42
N ASN A 19 -17.27 -24.95 0.83
CA ASN A 19 -17.66 -25.74 -0.33
C ASN A 19 -17.80 -24.89 -1.61
N ALA A 20 -17.14 -23.72 -1.65
CA ALA A 20 -17.15 -22.89 -2.85
C ALA A 20 -16.44 -23.60 -4.02
N THR A 21 -17.04 -23.53 -5.18
CA THR A 21 -16.44 -23.99 -6.47
C THR A 21 -15.69 -22.86 -7.17
N ASP A 22 -16.07 -21.64 -6.87
CA ASP A 22 -15.42 -20.42 -7.34
C ASP A 22 -14.22 -20.08 -6.46
N LYS A 23 -13.06 -19.92 -7.06
CA LYS A 23 -11.78 -19.61 -6.38
C LYS A 23 -11.82 -18.32 -5.57
N LEU A 24 -12.57 -17.30 -6.02
CA LEU A 24 -12.75 -16.04 -5.28
C LEU A 24 -13.40 -16.26 -3.92
N ASN A 25 -14.30 -17.25 -3.85
CA ASN A 25 -15.06 -17.59 -2.67
C ASN A 25 -14.47 -18.72 -1.81
N LEU A 26 -13.34 -19.33 -2.20
CA LEU A 26 -12.65 -20.30 -1.35
C LEU A 26 -12.20 -19.66 -0.03
N PRO A 27 -12.13 -20.44 1.08
CA PRO A 27 -11.73 -19.94 2.39
C PRO A 27 -10.39 -19.19 2.38
N TRP A 28 -10.34 -18.06 3.08
CA TRP A 28 -9.14 -17.24 3.27
C TRP A 28 -9.25 -16.41 4.56
N ASN A 29 -8.11 -15.92 5.06
CA ASN A 29 -8.06 -15.04 6.21
C ASN A 29 -7.39 -13.71 5.87
N SER A 30 -7.82 -12.65 6.52
CA SER A 30 -7.22 -11.32 6.32
C SER A 30 -7.71 -10.30 7.36
N ALA A 31 -6.92 -9.25 7.57
CA ALA A 31 -7.33 -8.01 8.23
C ALA A 31 -7.62 -6.87 7.22
N ILE A 32 -7.86 -7.21 5.94
CA ILE A 32 -8.02 -6.22 4.86
C ILE A 32 -9.30 -5.38 4.99
N PHE A 33 -10.32 -5.86 5.71
CA PHE A 33 -11.57 -5.12 5.96
C PHE A 33 -11.39 -4.22 7.18
N LYS A 34 -10.63 -3.15 7.01
CA LYS A 34 -10.37 -2.18 8.07
C LYS A 34 -11.57 -1.26 8.29
N VAL A 35 -11.71 -0.76 9.52
CA VAL A 35 -12.80 0.09 9.99
C VAL A 35 -12.24 1.44 10.41
N ALA A 36 -12.89 2.51 9.96
CA ALA A 36 -12.51 3.88 10.32
C ALA A 36 -12.68 4.13 11.83
N GLN A 37 -11.71 4.82 12.41
CA GLN A 37 -11.65 5.16 13.82
C GLN A 37 -12.03 6.62 14.04
N ASN A 38 -12.72 6.92 15.13
CA ASN A 38 -13.18 8.26 15.46
C ASN A 38 -12.27 9.02 16.45
N GLY A 39 -11.13 8.43 16.83
CA GLY A 39 -10.21 9.02 17.80
C GLY A 39 -8.76 8.88 17.40
N GLU A 40 -7.89 9.36 18.27
CA GLU A 40 -6.46 9.15 18.12
C GLU A 40 -6.09 7.70 18.39
N ILE A 41 -5.25 7.13 17.52
CA ILE A 41 -4.68 5.79 17.68
C ILE A 41 -3.16 5.92 17.69
N PHE A 42 -2.55 5.26 18.66
CA PHE A 42 -1.09 5.19 18.78
C PHE A 42 -0.53 4.16 17.80
N ALA A 43 0.60 4.50 17.18
CA ALA A 43 1.41 3.59 16.38
C ALA A 43 2.81 3.45 16.98
N ASN A 44 3.26 2.21 17.10
CA ASN A 44 4.65 1.85 17.40
C ASN A 44 5.38 1.44 16.13
N GLU A 45 6.58 0.90 16.24
CA GLU A 45 7.43 0.49 15.11
C GLU A 45 6.81 -0.64 14.25
N LEU A 46 5.78 -1.32 14.73
CA LEU A 46 5.10 -2.40 14.02
C LEU A 46 3.74 -1.98 13.44
N GLY A 47 3.28 -0.77 13.72
CA GLY A 47 2.02 -0.21 13.22
C GLY A 47 1.06 0.24 14.31
N PHE A 48 -0.20 0.47 13.94
CA PHE A 48 -1.24 0.98 14.83
C PHE A 48 -1.72 -0.06 15.84
N GLU A 49 -1.94 0.39 17.07
CA GLU A 49 -2.60 -0.43 18.10
C GLU A 49 -3.98 -0.88 17.63
N GLY A 50 -4.28 -2.17 17.82
CA GLY A 50 -5.52 -2.76 17.37
C GLY A 50 -5.57 -3.12 15.87
N ASP A 51 -4.51 -2.81 15.09
CA ASP A 51 -4.38 -3.30 13.73
C ASP A 51 -3.61 -4.62 13.68
N ASN A 52 -4.14 -5.59 12.96
CA ASN A 52 -3.57 -6.93 12.89
C ASN A 52 -3.21 -7.32 11.45
N VAL A 53 -2.30 -8.30 11.32
CA VAL A 53 -1.82 -8.84 10.04
C VAL A 53 -1.96 -10.34 10.04
N ALA A 54 -2.66 -10.89 9.03
CA ALA A 54 -2.89 -12.34 8.92
C ALA A 54 -1.69 -13.11 8.36
N ASP A 55 -0.88 -12.47 7.55
CA ASP A 55 0.29 -13.06 6.88
C ASP A 55 1.53 -12.23 7.20
N THR A 56 2.17 -12.56 8.31
CA THR A 56 3.35 -11.85 8.81
C THR A 56 4.63 -12.10 7.98
N LYS A 57 4.60 -13.08 7.07
CA LYS A 57 5.73 -13.34 6.16
C LYS A 57 5.80 -12.33 5.02
N HIS A 58 4.64 -11.92 4.49
CA HIS A 58 4.56 -11.05 3.31
C HIS A 58 4.06 -9.65 3.62
N HIS A 59 3.36 -9.48 4.74
CA HIS A 59 2.78 -8.22 5.20
C HIS A 59 3.20 -7.93 6.63
N GLY A 60 3.18 -6.64 7.02
CA GLY A 60 3.62 -6.19 8.35
C GLY A 60 5.14 -6.16 8.50
N GLY A 61 5.57 -6.00 9.76
CA GLY A 61 6.96 -5.75 10.12
C GLY A 61 7.36 -4.27 9.96
N PRO A 62 8.55 -3.87 10.46
CA PRO A 62 8.95 -2.47 10.53
C PRO A 62 8.89 -1.73 9.18
N GLU A 63 9.22 -2.40 8.08
CA GLU A 63 9.23 -1.81 6.74
C GLU A 63 7.84 -1.64 6.11
N LYS A 64 6.81 -2.24 6.72
CA LYS A 64 5.41 -2.23 6.29
C LYS A 64 4.49 -1.97 7.47
N ALA A 65 4.94 -1.13 8.41
CA ALA A 65 4.25 -0.86 9.66
C ALA A 65 2.89 -0.17 9.43
N VAL A 66 2.84 0.77 8.47
CA VAL A 66 1.63 1.51 8.14
C VAL A 66 1.42 1.52 6.63
N PHE A 67 0.23 1.13 6.18
CA PHE A 67 -0.16 1.18 4.78
C PHE A 67 -1.01 2.42 4.50
N ALA A 68 -0.60 3.25 3.55
CA ALA A 68 -1.34 4.42 3.09
C ALA A 68 -1.79 4.28 1.64
N ASN A 69 -2.92 4.92 1.33
CA ASN A 69 -3.42 5.00 -0.03
C ASN A 69 -4.03 6.38 -0.29
N SER A 70 -3.93 6.83 -1.54
CA SER A 70 -4.50 8.09 -1.96
C SER A 70 -6.03 8.01 -2.09
N PHE A 71 -6.71 9.03 -1.57
CA PHE A 71 -8.15 9.18 -1.78
C PHE A 71 -8.49 9.39 -3.27
N THR A 72 -7.60 10.01 -4.04
CA THR A 72 -7.83 10.25 -5.48
C THR A 72 -7.95 8.96 -6.29
N ASN A 73 -7.31 7.86 -5.83
CA ASN A 73 -7.36 6.55 -6.49
C ASN A 73 -8.75 5.91 -6.47
N TYR A 74 -9.60 6.31 -5.52
CA TYR A 74 -10.94 5.73 -5.36
C TYR A 74 -11.81 5.90 -6.61
N ALA A 75 -11.71 7.03 -7.29
CA ALA A 75 -12.44 7.28 -8.52
C ALA A 75 -12.11 6.27 -9.63
N GLU A 76 -10.83 5.87 -9.76
CA GLU A 76 -10.42 4.84 -10.73
C GLU A 76 -10.95 3.47 -10.34
N TRP A 77 -10.88 3.10 -9.05
CA TRP A 77 -11.40 1.81 -8.59
C TRP A 77 -12.92 1.70 -8.68
N GLU A 78 -13.63 2.79 -8.36
CA GLU A 78 -15.08 2.87 -8.56
C GLU A 78 -15.46 2.64 -10.02
N LYS A 79 -14.75 3.30 -10.93
CA LYS A 79 -14.94 3.13 -12.38
C LYS A 79 -14.65 1.68 -12.81
N PHE A 80 -13.52 1.11 -12.38
CA PHE A 80 -13.13 -0.26 -12.74
C PHE A 80 -14.11 -1.32 -12.22
N LEU A 81 -14.62 -1.14 -11.00
CA LEU A 81 -15.56 -2.07 -10.37
C LEU A 81 -17.03 -1.77 -10.69
N GLY A 82 -17.34 -0.66 -11.36
CA GLY A 82 -18.72 -0.24 -11.61
C GLY A 82 -19.47 0.18 -10.34
N LEU A 83 -18.74 0.65 -9.32
CA LEU A 83 -19.28 1.06 -8.02
C LEU A 83 -19.37 2.58 -7.91
N LYS A 84 -20.03 3.05 -6.83
CA LYS A 84 -20.06 4.47 -6.42
C LYS A 84 -19.98 4.57 -4.91
N ASN A 85 -19.37 5.66 -4.42
CA ASN A 85 -19.26 5.96 -2.99
C ASN A 85 -18.56 4.82 -2.20
N MET A 86 -17.42 4.38 -2.72
CA MET A 86 -16.59 3.37 -2.08
C MET A 86 -16.15 3.83 -0.68
N ALA A 87 -16.40 3.02 0.34
CA ALA A 87 -16.01 3.33 1.71
C ALA A 87 -14.48 3.36 1.88
N TYR A 88 -13.99 4.20 2.78
CA TYR A 88 -12.57 4.23 3.15
C TYR A 88 -12.08 2.85 3.59
N GLY A 89 -10.80 2.57 3.37
CA GLY A 89 -10.22 1.26 3.62
C GLY A 89 -10.40 0.29 2.45
N ALA A 90 -10.78 0.80 1.26
CA ALA A 90 -11.09 -0.01 0.08
C ALA A 90 -9.98 -0.98 -0.31
N MET A 91 -8.73 -0.63 -0.13
CA MET A 91 -7.57 -1.47 -0.45
C MET A 91 -6.90 -2.06 0.79
N GLY A 92 -7.49 -1.86 1.98
CA GLY A 92 -6.97 -2.34 3.26
C GLY A 92 -5.95 -1.40 3.88
N GLU A 93 -5.94 -0.14 3.46
CA GLU A 93 -5.07 0.90 4.01
C GLU A 93 -5.42 1.26 5.45
N ASN A 94 -4.39 1.67 6.20
CA ASN A 94 -4.51 2.29 7.52
C ASN A 94 -4.79 3.79 7.40
N LEU A 95 -4.15 4.44 6.42
CA LEU A 95 -4.27 5.87 6.17
C LEU A 95 -4.87 6.10 4.78
N CYS A 96 -6.07 6.68 4.73
CA CYS A 96 -6.64 7.24 3.51
C CYS A 96 -6.23 8.71 3.43
N VAL A 97 -5.38 9.06 2.46
CA VAL A 97 -4.71 10.37 2.36
C VAL A 97 -5.32 11.19 1.24
N ASP A 98 -5.61 12.46 1.49
CA ASP A 98 -6.03 13.44 0.48
C ASP A 98 -4.93 14.47 0.23
N GLY A 99 -4.68 14.76 -1.04
CA GLY A 99 -3.67 15.73 -1.48
C GLY A 99 -2.27 15.14 -1.72
N LEU A 100 -2.09 13.82 -1.57
CA LEU A 100 -0.91 13.08 -2.04
C LEU A 100 -1.35 11.85 -2.84
N ASP A 101 -0.55 11.49 -3.84
CA ASP A 101 -0.68 10.27 -4.62
C ASP A 101 0.69 9.70 -4.99
N GLU A 102 0.72 8.60 -5.72
CA GLU A 102 1.93 7.89 -6.10
C GLU A 102 2.88 8.72 -6.97
N SER A 103 2.41 9.80 -7.60
CA SER A 103 3.23 10.68 -8.45
C SER A 103 4.02 11.72 -7.65
N CYS A 104 3.57 12.03 -6.43
CA CYS A 104 4.15 13.07 -5.57
C CYS A 104 4.58 12.57 -4.18
N VAL A 105 4.50 11.27 -3.91
CA VAL A 105 5.09 10.61 -2.74
C VAL A 105 6.38 9.94 -3.17
N TYR A 106 7.49 10.28 -2.53
CA TYR A 106 8.82 9.77 -2.87
C TYR A 106 9.34 8.83 -1.79
N VAL A 107 10.00 7.75 -2.20
CA VAL A 107 10.63 6.81 -1.25
C VAL A 107 11.74 7.52 -0.49
N GLY A 108 11.72 7.36 0.83
CA GLY A 108 12.64 8.03 1.74
C GLY A 108 12.11 9.34 2.35
N ASP A 109 11.07 9.96 1.76
CA ASP A 109 10.43 11.14 2.35
C ASP A 109 9.97 10.87 3.78
N ILE A 110 10.13 11.87 4.65
CA ILE A 110 9.68 11.81 6.04
C ILE A 110 8.44 12.69 6.20
N HIS A 111 7.36 12.06 6.64
CA HIS A 111 6.07 12.69 6.88
C HIS A 111 5.75 12.72 8.37
N LYS A 112 5.18 13.83 8.84
CA LYS A 112 4.63 13.96 10.19
C LYS A 112 3.11 14.07 10.12
N VAL A 113 2.42 13.29 10.96
CA VAL A 113 0.96 13.34 11.11
C VAL A 113 0.60 13.19 12.59
N GLY A 114 -0.03 14.23 13.18
CA GLY A 114 -0.18 14.31 14.63
C GLY A 114 1.18 14.35 15.32
N SER A 115 1.44 13.43 16.25
CA SER A 115 2.77 13.23 16.87
C SER A 115 3.60 12.11 16.23
N LEU A 116 3.03 11.38 15.25
CA LEU A 116 3.67 10.25 14.57
C LEU A 116 4.59 10.74 13.45
N VAL A 117 5.83 10.20 13.37
CA VAL A 117 6.78 10.48 12.30
C VAL A 117 7.03 9.20 11.51
N LEU A 118 6.80 9.28 10.21
CA LEU A 118 6.77 8.18 9.27
C LEU A 118 7.77 8.41 8.14
N GLN A 119 8.45 7.37 7.67
CA GLN A 119 9.24 7.43 6.44
C GLN A 119 8.65 6.52 5.37
N VAL A 120 8.49 7.04 4.17
CA VAL A 120 8.06 6.25 3.00
C VAL A 120 9.09 5.17 2.71
N SER A 121 8.71 3.91 2.89
CA SER A 121 9.64 2.78 2.79
C SER A 121 9.62 2.11 1.42
N GLN A 122 8.44 1.94 0.83
CA GLN A 122 8.29 1.20 -0.42
C GLN A 122 6.87 1.32 -1.02
N PRO A 123 6.69 1.09 -2.35
CA PRO A 123 5.38 0.84 -2.93
C PRO A 123 4.74 -0.44 -2.38
N ARG A 124 3.42 -0.50 -2.35
CA ARG A 124 2.72 -1.75 -2.06
C ARG A 124 2.65 -2.63 -3.30
N LYS A 125 2.96 -3.92 -3.18
CA LYS A 125 2.68 -4.93 -4.22
C LYS A 125 1.26 -5.47 -4.01
N PRO A 126 0.33 -5.31 -4.97
CA PRO A 126 -1.02 -5.85 -4.83
C PRO A 126 -0.98 -7.37 -4.82
N CYS A 127 -1.92 -7.99 -4.10
CA CYS A 127 -2.02 -9.44 -4.01
C CYS A 127 -3.47 -9.92 -4.28
N PHE A 128 -3.63 -11.20 -4.55
CA PHE A 128 -4.91 -11.85 -4.86
C PHE A 128 -6.03 -11.61 -3.82
N LYS A 129 -5.68 -11.28 -2.56
CA LYS A 129 -6.69 -10.96 -1.52
C LYS A 129 -7.53 -9.73 -1.88
N LEU A 130 -7.02 -8.82 -2.71
CA LEU A 130 -7.81 -7.72 -3.27
C LEU A 130 -8.86 -8.21 -4.24
N SER A 131 -8.51 -9.18 -5.09
CA SER A 131 -9.45 -9.81 -6.01
C SER A 131 -10.56 -10.53 -5.26
N LYS A 132 -10.23 -11.26 -4.19
CA LYS A 132 -11.22 -11.89 -3.30
C LYS A 132 -12.11 -10.87 -2.59
N ARG A 133 -11.53 -9.80 -2.07
CA ARG A 133 -12.29 -8.73 -1.40
C ARG A 133 -13.36 -8.13 -2.28
N TRP A 134 -13.03 -7.88 -3.55
CA TRP A 134 -13.90 -7.18 -4.48
C TRP A 134 -14.68 -8.10 -5.44
N GLY A 135 -14.49 -9.42 -5.32
CA GLY A 135 -15.15 -10.39 -6.19
C GLY A 135 -14.77 -10.21 -7.68
N ASN A 136 -13.56 -9.70 -7.95
CA ASN A 136 -13.07 -9.41 -9.29
C ASN A 136 -11.65 -9.94 -9.46
N GLU A 137 -11.48 -10.98 -10.29
CA GLU A 137 -10.20 -11.67 -10.52
C GLU A 137 -9.08 -10.71 -10.99
N ASN A 138 -9.44 -9.65 -11.70
CA ASN A 138 -8.50 -8.72 -12.28
C ASN A 138 -8.13 -7.54 -11.37
N MET A 139 -8.70 -7.45 -10.16
CA MET A 139 -8.48 -6.28 -9.30
C MET A 139 -7.01 -6.06 -8.94
N ALA A 140 -6.30 -7.11 -8.52
CA ALA A 140 -4.89 -7.00 -8.18
C ALA A 140 -4.03 -6.65 -9.41
N THR A 141 -4.33 -7.23 -10.55
CA THR A 141 -3.65 -6.93 -11.82
C THR A 141 -3.90 -5.49 -12.27
N HIS A 142 -5.14 -5.01 -12.18
CA HIS A 142 -5.49 -3.62 -12.52
C HIS A 142 -4.73 -2.61 -11.67
N ILE A 143 -4.65 -2.82 -10.35
CA ILE A 143 -3.86 -1.94 -9.46
C ILE A 143 -2.37 -1.96 -9.84
N PHE A 144 -1.83 -3.14 -10.17
CA PHE A 144 -0.44 -3.27 -10.61
C PHE A 144 -0.18 -2.49 -11.91
N GLU A 145 -1.06 -2.65 -12.91
CA GLU A 145 -0.93 -2.04 -14.23
C GLU A 145 -1.09 -0.51 -14.20
N THR A 146 -2.00 -0.01 -13.37
CA THR A 146 -2.21 1.44 -13.21
C THR A 146 -1.11 2.12 -12.38
N GLY A 147 -0.40 1.32 -11.55
CA GLY A 147 0.58 1.85 -10.60
C GLY A 147 -0.03 2.56 -9.38
N LEU A 148 -1.38 2.55 -9.24
CA LEU A 148 -2.11 3.16 -8.13
C LEU A 148 -2.14 2.21 -6.92
N THR A 149 -0.97 1.93 -6.39
CA THR A 149 -0.77 0.84 -5.41
C THR A 149 -0.90 1.28 -3.96
N GLY A 150 -0.75 2.58 -3.68
CA GLY A 150 -0.44 3.08 -2.37
C GLY A 150 1.02 2.77 -1.99
N TRP A 151 1.37 3.11 -0.77
CA TRP A 151 2.73 2.97 -0.25
C TRP A 151 2.75 2.54 1.21
N TYR A 152 3.86 1.97 1.64
CA TYR A 152 4.12 1.66 3.03
C TYR A 152 5.01 2.72 3.68
N TYR A 153 4.84 2.84 4.99
CA TYR A 153 5.72 3.58 5.86
C TYR A 153 6.38 2.66 6.89
N ARG A 154 7.62 3.00 7.27
CA ARG A 154 8.20 2.64 8.55
C ARG A 154 7.96 3.75 9.55
N VAL A 155 7.83 3.41 10.83
CA VAL A 155 7.68 4.39 11.90
C VAL A 155 9.07 4.80 12.39
N LEU A 156 9.40 6.08 12.28
CA LEU A 156 10.65 6.65 12.82
C LEU A 156 10.49 7.11 14.27
N THR A 157 9.34 7.71 14.57
CA THR A 157 8.99 8.14 15.93
C THR A 157 7.58 7.67 16.23
N PRO A 158 7.40 6.75 17.19
CA PRO A 158 6.08 6.36 17.67
C PRO A 158 5.26 7.56 18.13
N GLY A 159 3.95 7.51 17.90
CA GLY A 159 3.06 8.60 18.19
C GLY A 159 1.63 8.31 17.81
N SER A 160 0.74 9.27 17.98
CA SER A 160 -0.67 9.17 17.68
C SER A 160 -1.10 10.10 16.57
N CYS A 161 -2.10 9.67 15.79
CA CYS A 161 -2.78 10.52 14.82
C CYS A 161 -4.26 10.16 14.74
N LYS A 162 -5.05 11.01 14.07
CA LYS A 162 -6.49 10.83 13.84
C LYS A 162 -6.91 11.38 12.50
N ALA A 163 -8.08 10.99 12.05
CA ALA A 163 -8.71 11.61 10.87
C ALA A 163 -8.84 13.14 11.05
N GLY A 164 -8.52 13.88 10.00
CA GLY A 164 -8.48 15.34 9.99
C GLY A 164 -7.11 15.95 10.25
N ASP A 165 -6.14 15.19 10.75
CA ASP A 165 -4.79 15.69 10.94
C ASP A 165 -4.14 16.07 9.61
N VAL A 166 -3.32 17.13 9.65
CA VAL A 166 -2.49 17.56 8.51
C VAL A 166 -1.29 16.60 8.40
N ILE A 167 -0.95 16.22 7.19
CA ILE A 167 0.27 15.48 6.88
C ILE A 167 1.30 16.49 6.36
N GLU A 168 2.40 16.63 7.06
CA GLU A 168 3.51 17.51 6.71
C GLU A 168 4.67 16.68 6.16
N VAL A 169 5.18 17.04 4.98
CA VAL A 169 6.46 16.53 4.49
C VAL A 169 7.56 17.33 5.19
N ILE A 170 8.24 16.72 6.14
CA ILE A 170 9.26 17.41 6.96
C ILE A 170 10.68 17.23 6.44
N GLU A 171 10.91 16.18 5.60
CA GLU A 171 12.15 15.95 4.92
C GLU A 171 11.87 15.22 3.61
N SER A 172 12.54 15.60 2.52
CA SER A 172 12.46 14.94 1.22
C SER A 172 13.76 14.20 0.90
N ASP A 173 13.63 12.97 0.37
CA ASP A 173 14.78 12.16 -0.07
C ASP A 173 15.47 12.83 -1.27
N PRO A 174 16.81 12.98 -1.27
CA PRO A 174 17.52 13.69 -2.35
C PRO A 174 17.43 12.98 -3.71
N VAL A 175 17.17 11.67 -3.75
CA VAL A 175 16.97 10.93 -5.00
C VAL A 175 15.65 11.29 -5.66
N HIS A 176 14.64 11.61 -4.83
CA HIS A 176 13.34 12.12 -5.28
C HIS A 176 12.63 11.20 -6.28
N MET A 177 12.70 9.87 -6.04
CA MET A 177 12.03 8.87 -6.87
C MET A 177 10.64 8.56 -6.34
N SER A 178 9.61 8.83 -7.14
CA SER A 178 8.23 8.65 -6.72
C SER A 178 7.81 7.17 -6.71
N ILE A 179 6.77 6.88 -5.92
CA ILE A 179 6.12 5.57 -5.90
C ILE A 179 5.68 5.16 -7.31
N LEU A 180 5.14 6.10 -8.08
CA LEU A 180 4.69 5.85 -9.46
C LEU A 180 5.86 5.52 -10.40
N GLU A 181 7.00 6.20 -10.28
CA GLU A 181 8.20 5.90 -11.08
C GLU A 181 8.72 4.48 -10.79
N ILE A 182 8.76 4.06 -9.51
CA ILE A 182 9.14 2.69 -9.13
C ILE A 182 8.16 1.67 -9.71
N ASN A 183 6.86 1.94 -9.62
CA ASN A 183 5.82 1.07 -10.17
C ASN A 183 5.95 0.93 -11.69
N ARG A 184 6.19 2.03 -12.43
CA ARG A 184 6.39 2.01 -13.89
C ARG A 184 7.61 1.18 -14.27
N LEU A 185 8.74 1.38 -13.58
CA LEU A 185 9.95 0.59 -13.81
C LEU A 185 9.70 -0.90 -13.52
N PHE A 186 8.97 -1.20 -12.46
CA PHE A 186 8.66 -2.59 -12.07
C PHE A 186 7.66 -3.27 -12.99
N TYR A 187 6.64 -2.55 -13.47
CA TYR A 187 5.64 -3.08 -14.39
C TYR A 187 6.20 -3.32 -15.79
N ALA A 188 6.86 -2.33 -16.38
CA ALA A 188 7.41 -2.37 -17.74
C ALA A 188 8.90 -1.97 -17.76
N PRO A 189 9.81 -2.85 -17.26
CA PRO A 189 11.23 -2.50 -17.12
C PRO A 189 11.87 -2.06 -18.44
N SER A 190 11.58 -2.76 -19.54
CA SER A 190 12.17 -2.46 -20.87
C SER A 190 11.81 -1.07 -21.41
N GLU A 191 10.68 -0.54 -21.00
CA GLU A 191 10.19 0.78 -21.41
C GLU A 191 10.66 1.92 -20.50
N ASN A 192 11.18 1.59 -19.31
CA ASN A 192 11.49 2.53 -18.25
C ASN A 192 12.93 2.42 -17.72
N LEU A 193 13.85 1.86 -18.50
CA LEU A 193 15.28 1.69 -18.10
C LEU A 193 15.97 3.01 -17.76
N ASN A 194 15.49 4.14 -18.27
CA ASN A 194 15.95 5.47 -17.90
C ASN A 194 15.79 5.80 -16.41
N LEU A 195 14.92 5.09 -15.70
CA LEU A 195 14.71 5.23 -14.25
C LEU A 195 15.65 4.36 -13.41
N LEU A 196 16.42 3.45 -14.04
CA LEU A 196 17.20 2.44 -13.31
C LEU A 196 18.35 3.05 -12.49
N GLU A 197 19.02 4.07 -13.01
CA GLU A 197 20.09 4.77 -12.28
C GLU A 197 19.51 5.43 -11.01
N LYS A 198 18.40 6.14 -11.14
CA LYS A 198 17.67 6.76 -10.04
C LYS A 198 17.21 5.72 -9.02
N PHE A 199 16.68 4.59 -9.49
CA PHE A 199 16.26 3.47 -8.62
C PHE A 199 17.45 2.90 -7.83
N ASN A 200 18.60 2.70 -8.47
CA ASN A 200 19.78 2.14 -7.81
C ASN A 200 20.42 3.11 -6.79
N ALA A 201 20.14 4.40 -6.89
CA ALA A 201 20.59 5.40 -5.92
C ALA A 201 19.75 5.43 -4.63
N LEU A 202 18.57 4.80 -4.62
CA LEU A 202 17.69 4.73 -3.44
C LEU A 202 18.31 3.83 -2.35
N THR A 203 18.82 4.42 -1.28
CA THR A 203 19.34 3.70 -0.11
C THR A 203 18.27 3.42 0.95
N THR A 204 17.17 4.16 0.90
CA THR A 204 16.03 4.07 1.84
C THR A 204 15.02 3.00 1.45
N LEU A 205 15.03 2.54 0.18
CA LEU A 205 14.19 1.46 -0.30
C LEU A 205 14.66 0.12 0.28
N THR A 206 13.72 -0.78 0.58
CA THR A 206 14.03 -2.09 1.16
C THR A 206 14.84 -2.98 0.20
N ASN A 207 15.77 -3.78 0.76
CA ASN A 207 16.58 -4.73 -0.02
C ASN A 207 15.71 -5.69 -0.86
N GLY A 208 14.57 -6.14 -0.31
CA GLY A 208 13.64 -7.00 -1.04
C GLY A 208 13.09 -6.38 -2.32
N TRP A 209 12.95 -5.05 -2.38
CA TRP A 209 12.56 -4.35 -3.60
C TRP A 209 13.70 -4.31 -4.63
N HIS A 210 14.94 -4.10 -4.19
CA HIS A 210 16.11 -4.14 -5.08
C HIS A 210 16.28 -5.54 -5.70
N ASP A 211 16.19 -6.60 -4.89
CA ASP A 211 16.27 -7.99 -5.36
C ASP A 211 15.14 -8.32 -6.36
N ASP A 212 13.92 -7.93 -6.04
CA ASP A 212 12.77 -8.18 -6.90
C ASP A 212 12.83 -7.37 -8.20
N MET A 213 13.31 -6.13 -8.17
CA MET A 213 13.53 -5.33 -9.38
C MET A 213 14.56 -5.97 -10.29
N LYS A 214 15.69 -6.42 -9.73
CA LYS A 214 16.71 -7.15 -10.50
C LYS A 214 16.10 -8.38 -11.19
N ARG A 215 15.40 -9.22 -10.44
CA ARG A 215 14.72 -10.41 -10.98
C ARG A 215 13.65 -10.05 -12.02
N ARG A 216 12.98 -8.91 -11.86
CA ARG A 216 11.98 -8.42 -12.81
C ARG A 216 12.62 -8.01 -14.13
N ILE A 217 13.75 -7.30 -14.09
CA ILE A 217 14.53 -6.91 -15.28
C ILE A 217 15.10 -8.14 -16.00
N GLU A 218 15.56 -9.14 -15.26
CA GLU A 218 16.07 -10.43 -15.77
C GLU A 218 14.96 -11.34 -16.32
N GLY A 219 13.68 -10.97 -16.17
CA GLY A 219 12.54 -11.77 -16.65
C GLY A 219 12.23 -13.02 -15.83
N ILE A 220 12.85 -13.18 -14.64
CA ILE A 220 12.66 -14.35 -13.76
C ILE A 220 11.73 -14.09 -12.57
N TYR A 221 11.17 -12.87 -12.45
CA TYR A 221 10.22 -12.52 -11.39
C TYR A 221 8.81 -12.96 -11.77
N SER A 222 8.21 -13.85 -10.97
CA SER A 222 6.82 -14.27 -11.16
C SER A 222 5.85 -13.23 -10.61
N THR A 223 4.82 -12.91 -11.39
CA THR A 223 3.68 -12.08 -10.96
C THR A 223 2.45 -12.92 -10.56
N GLU A 224 2.62 -14.24 -10.42
CA GLU A 224 1.50 -15.16 -10.10
C GLU A 224 0.81 -14.85 -8.77
N PHE A 225 1.55 -14.27 -7.77
CA PHE A 225 0.98 -13.87 -6.49
C PHE A 225 -0.21 -12.88 -6.61
N MET A 226 -0.36 -12.21 -7.74
CA MET A 226 -1.50 -11.34 -8.04
C MET A 226 -2.69 -12.14 -8.58
N ARG A 227 -2.45 -13.29 -9.21
CA ARG A 227 -3.44 -14.10 -9.94
C ARG A 227 -3.78 -15.41 -9.25
N THR A 228 -2.94 -15.87 -8.31
CA THR A 228 -3.18 -17.13 -7.62
C THR A 228 -4.27 -16.94 -6.58
N LEU A 229 -5.45 -17.39 -6.93
CA LEU A 229 -6.64 -17.47 -6.10
C LEU A 229 -6.73 -18.82 -5.41
#